data_3cae65183a1470a7199fac071fb5792c
#
_entry.id   3cae65183a1470a7199fac071fb5792c
#
_cell.length_a   1.000
_cell.length_b   1.000
_cell.length_c   1.000
_cell.angle_alpha   90.00
_cell.angle_beta   90.00
_cell.angle_gamma   90.00
#
_symmetry.space_group_name_H-M   'P 1'
#
loop_
_entity.id
_entity.type
_entity.pdbx_description
1 polymer ?
#
loop_
_entity_poly.entity_id
_entity_poly.type
_entity_poly.pdbx_seq_one_letter_code
_entity_poly.pdbx_strand_id
1 'polypeptide(L)'
;RLVKKYFADSDLYEEHDYVRICRKSFTSILKELEVIDFYDMTEDVKGVAFESLVGKTFRGELGQFFTPRQVVNYMIEVLDIQEGEAVCDPCCGSRGFLIRAFEYVQDAIDRDIQAQIDIVKKSNISESEKSQRITELLRECDKNVNGSRYGKLCKDYFFGVDANVRMAR
;
A
#
# COMPACT_ATOMS: atom_id res chain seq x y z
N ARG A 1 19.10 16.29 3.92
CA ARG A 1 19.60 15.93 5.27
C ARG A 1 18.48 15.50 6.23
N LEU A 2 17.31 16.16 6.27
CA LEU A 2 16.20 15.80 7.16
C LEU A 2 15.63 14.43 6.83
N VAL A 3 15.34 14.15 5.56
CA VAL A 3 14.77 12.84 5.12
C VAL A 3 15.71 11.70 5.55
N LYS A 4 17.02 11.82 5.32
CA LYS A 4 18.01 10.81 5.75
C LYS A 4 18.07 10.63 7.26
N LYS A 5 17.77 11.65 8.06
CA LYS A 5 17.72 11.55 9.51
C LYS A 5 16.54 10.72 10.02
N TYR A 6 15.37 10.86 9.37
CA TYR A 6 14.15 10.17 9.79
C TYR A 6 13.97 8.79 9.13
N PHE A 7 14.67 8.53 8.01
CA PHE A 7 14.57 7.29 7.22
C PHE A 7 15.96 6.68 6.99
N ALA A 8 16.84 6.75 8.01
CA ALA A 8 18.22 6.27 7.93
C ALA A 8 18.32 4.77 7.61
N ASP A 9 17.36 3.98 8.08
CA ASP A 9 17.30 2.53 7.90
C ASP A 9 16.45 2.11 6.67
N SER A 10 16.07 3.07 5.83
CA SER A 10 15.26 2.79 4.64
C SER A 10 16.15 2.60 3.42
N ASP A 11 16.00 1.48 2.73
CA ASP A 11 16.65 1.18 1.44
C ASP A 11 16.16 2.07 0.28
N LEU A 12 15.21 2.97 0.54
CA LEU A 12 14.63 3.87 -0.46
C LEU A 12 15.59 4.98 -0.91
N TYR A 13 16.62 5.30 -0.10
CA TYR A 13 17.53 6.43 -0.35
C TYR A 13 18.99 5.99 -0.35
N GLU A 14 19.70 6.33 -1.42
CA GLU A 14 21.16 6.18 -1.46
C GLU A 14 21.87 7.37 -0.80
N GLU A 15 23.12 7.19 -0.41
CA GLU A 15 23.90 8.24 0.28
C GLU A 15 24.03 9.52 -0.55
N HIS A 16 24.02 9.40 -1.87
CA HIS A 16 24.18 10.50 -2.82
C HIS A 16 22.87 11.02 -3.43
N ASP A 17 21.73 10.48 -3.02
CA ASP A 17 20.43 10.97 -3.49
C ASP A 17 20.16 12.40 -3.03
N TYR A 18 19.83 13.27 -3.97
CA TYR A 18 19.45 14.64 -3.69
C TYR A 18 18.46 15.20 -4.73
N VAL A 19 17.60 16.10 -4.28
CA VAL A 19 16.61 16.76 -5.14
C VAL A 19 17.24 18.01 -5.75
N ARG A 20 17.35 18.04 -7.08
CA ARG A 20 17.89 19.17 -7.85
C ARG A 20 16.81 20.21 -8.12
N ILE A 21 16.45 20.99 -7.13
CA ILE A 21 15.52 22.11 -7.31
C ILE A 21 16.06 23.37 -6.64
N CYS A 22 15.72 24.54 -7.19
CA CYS A 22 16.12 25.78 -6.56
C CYS A 22 15.31 26.04 -5.28
N ARG A 23 15.88 26.81 -4.34
CA ARG A 23 15.25 27.07 -3.04
C ARG A 23 13.86 27.71 -3.18
N LYS A 24 13.66 28.59 -4.16
CA LYS A 24 12.37 29.25 -4.41
C LYS A 24 11.29 28.26 -4.80
N SER A 25 11.57 27.38 -5.75
CA SER A 25 10.64 26.32 -6.18
C SER A 25 10.36 25.33 -5.05
N PHE A 26 11.37 24.95 -4.27
CA PHE A 26 11.20 24.07 -3.11
C PHE A 26 10.24 24.68 -2.08
N THR A 27 10.42 25.97 -1.75
CA THR A 27 9.54 26.68 -0.80
C THR A 27 8.10 26.79 -1.31
N SER A 28 7.92 27.02 -2.63
CA SER A 28 6.57 27.04 -3.22
C SER A 28 5.89 25.69 -3.14
N ILE A 29 6.60 24.62 -3.49
CA ILE A 29 6.06 23.25 -3.40
C ILE A 29 5.69 22.91 -1.96
N LEU A 30 6.55 23.22 -0.99
CA LEU A 30 6.26 22.96 0.41
C LEU A 30 4.99 23.67 0.89
N LYS A 31 4.76 24.93 0.49
CA LYS A 31 3.55 25.68 0.85
C LYS A 31 2.27 25.04 0.29
N GLU A 32 2.32 24.51 -0.93
CA GLU A 32 1.18 23.80 -1.54
C GLU A 32 0.94 22.45 -0.88
N LEU A 33 2.00 21.74 -0.47
CA LEU A 33 1.91 20.43 0.17
C LEU A 33 1.55 20.51 1.67
N GLU A 34 1.87 21.63 2.34
CA GLU A 34 1.64 21.81 3.78
C GLU A 34 0.16 21.74 4.17
N VAL A 35 -0.74 22.08 3.24
CA VAL A 35 -2.20 22.02 3.44
C VAL A 35 -2.81 20.64 3.16
N ILE A 36 -2.00 19.71 2.68
CA ILE A 36 -2.44 18.37 2.28
C ILE A 36 -2.00 17.37 3.33
N ASP A 37 -2.94 16.72 3.98
CA ASP A 37 -2.64 15.59 4.86
C ASP A 37 -2.46 14.31 4.03
N PHE A 38 -1.21 13.99 3.71
CA PHE A 38 -0.89 12.77 2.98
C PHE A 38 -1.09 11.50 3.80
N TYR A 39 -1.21 11.61 5.11
CA TYR A 39 -1.38 10.46 5.98
C TYR A 39 -2.79 9.89 5.87
N ASP A 40 -3.79 10.78 5.81
CA ASP A 40 -5.20 10.40 5.68
C ASP A 40 -5.63 10.09 4.24
N MET A 41 -4.77 10.33 3.25
CA MET A 41 -5.05 9.96 1.87
C MET A 41 -4.90 8.47 1.67
N THR A 42 -5.86 7.87 0.96
CA THR A 42 -5.73 6.48 0.50
C THR A 42 -4.54 6.34 -0.46
N GLU A 43 -3.93 5.18 -0.48
CA GLU A 43 -2.78 4.89 -1.37
C GLU A 43 -3.16 5.11 -2.85
N ASP A 44 -4.42 4.87 -3.22
CA ASP A 44 -4.92 5.09 -4.58
C ASP A 44 -4.91 6.58 -4.96
N VAL A 45 -5.31 7.48 -4.08
CA VAL A 45 -5.26 8.95 -4.32
C VAL A 45 -3.83 9.42 -4.51
N LYS A 46 -2.89 8.93 -3.69
CA LYS A 46 -1.45 9.21 -3.83
C LYS A 46 -0.94 8.73 -5.20
N GLY A 47 -1.30 7.51 -5.59
CA GLY A 47 -0.95 6.92 -6.89
C GLY A 47 -1.47 7.74 -8.07
N VAL A 48 -2.76 8.10 -8.06
CA VAL A 48 -3.39 8.92 -9.11
C VAL A 48 -2.73 10.31 -9.24
N ALA A 49 -2.45 10.97 -8.11
CA ALA A 49 -1.75 12.25 -8.09
C ALA A 49 -0.35 12.12 -8.71
N PHE A 50 0.40 11.09 -8.33
CA PHE A 50 1.71 10.80 -8.87
C PHE A 50 1.66 10.48 -10.38
N GLU A 51 0.75 9.64 -10.81
CA GLU A 51 0.53 9.31 -12.24
C GLU A 51 0.15 10.54 -13.07
N SER A 52 -0.66 11.44 -12.53
CA SER A 52 -1.04 12.69 -13.19
C SER A 52 0.16 13.62 -13.41
N LEU A 53 1.05 13.70 -12.42
CA LEU A 53 2.27 14.52 -12.49
C LEU A 53 3.30 13.91 -13.44
N VAL A 54 3.59 12.64 -13.27
CA VAL A 54 4.60 11.90 -14.04
C VAL A 54 4.11 11.66 -15.47
N GLY A 55 2.83 11.36 -15.64
CA GLY A 55 2.26 11.01 -16.94
C GLY A 55 2.33 12.09 -18.00
N LYS A 56 2.36 13.37 -17.63
CA LYS A 56 2.53 14.51 -18.57
C LYS A 56 3.98 14.75 -18.96
N THR A 57 4.90 14.52 -18.05
CA THR A 57 6.33 14.87 -18.23
C THR A 57 7.15 13.71 -18.81
N PHE A 58 6.80 12.46 -18.50
CA PHE A 58 7.61 11.28 -18.85
C PHE A 58 7.04 10.41 -19.99
N ARG A 59 5.81 10.66 -20.45
CA ARG A 59 5.21 9.90 -21.56
C ARG A 59 6.00 9.93 -22.86
N GLY A 60 6.84 10.96 -23.06
CA GLY A 60 7.60 11.14 -24.29
C GLY A 60 9.03 10.58 -24.29
N GLU A 61 9.69 10.50 -23.14
CA GLU A 61 11.14 10.24 -23.12
C GLU A 61 11.54 8.83 -22.67
N LEU A 62 10.72 8.15 -21.86
CA LEU A 62 11.10 6.85 -21.26
C LEU A 62 10.23 5.66 -21.70
N GLY A 63 9.17 5.89 -22.48
CA GLY A 63 8.29 4.80 -22.97
C GLY A 63 7.58 4.02 -21.84
N GLN A 64 7.55 4.56 -20.64
CA GLN A 64 6.87 3.94 -19.48
C GLN A 64 5.42 4.39 -19.43
N PHE A 65 4.51 3.43 -19.49
CA PHE A 65 3.07 3.66 -19.41
C PHE A 65 2.52 2.97 -18.18
N PHE A 66 1.77 3.72 -17.39
CA PHE A 66 1.01 3.13 -16.28
C PHE A 66 -0.26 2.47 -16.84
N THR A 67 -0.57 1.28 -16.33
CA THR A 67 -1.83 0.61 -16.66
C THR A 67 -2.99 1.39 -16.03
N PRO A 68 -4.04 1.74 -16.80
CA PRO A 68 -5.20 2.44 -16.24
C PRO A 68 -5.81 1.67 -15.06
N ARG A 69 -6.17 2.38 -13.99
CA ARG A 69 -6.69 1.77 -12.75
C ARG A 69 -7.91 0.88 -12.98
N GLN A 70 -8.80 1.27 -13.90
CA GLN A 70 -9.98 0.48 -14.22
C GLN A 70 -9.61 -0.91 -14.76
N VAL A 71 -8.53 -0.98 -15.56
CA VAL A 71 -8.02 -2.27 -16.08
C VAL A 71 -7.42 -3.10 -14.96
N VAL A 72 -6.63 -2.47 -14.08
CA VAL A 72 -6.04 -3.14 -12.91
C VAL A 72 -7.14 -3.70 -12.02
N ASN A 73 -8.14 -2.89 -11.66
CA ASN A 73 -9.26 -3.31 -10.82
C ASN A 73 -10.01 -4.50 -11.43
N TYR A 74 -10.36 -4.38 -12.72
CA TYR A 74 -11.05 -5.47 -13.42
C TYR A 74 -10.24 -6.78 -13.41
N MET A 75 -8.94 -6.71 -13.68
CA MET A 75 -8.08 -7.89 -13.69
C MET A 75 -7.99 -8.54 -12.30
N ILE A 76 -7.84 -7.75 -11.26
CA ILE A 76 -7.77 -8.26 -9.87
C ILE A 76 -9.12 -8.90 -9.46
N GLU A 77 -10.24 -8.28 -9.80
CA GLU A 77 -11.57 -8.85 -9.54
C GLU A 77 -11.81 -10.16 -10.29
N VAL A 78 -11.36 -10.27 -11.54
CA VAL A 78 -11.48 -11.51 -12.32
C VAL A 78 -10.58 -12.62 -11.79
N LEU A 79 -9.39 -12.28 -11.27
CA LEU A 79 -8.48 -13.25 -10.67
C LEU A 79 -9.02 -13.82 -9.35
N ASP A 80 -9.86 -13.07 -8.65
CA ASP A 80 -10.47 -13.46 -7.36
C ASP A 80 -9.45 -14.04 -6.37
N ILE A 81 -8.39 -13.28 -6.13
CA ILE A 81 -7.23 -13.69 -5.33
C ILE A 81 -7.67 -14.01 -3.90
N GLN A 82 -7.35 -15.21 -3.43
CA GLN A 82 -7.68 -15.67 -2.09
C GLN A 82 -6.53 -15.43 -1.10
N GLU A 83 -6.88 -15.29 0.19
CA GLU A 83 -5.88 -15.20 1.25
C GLU A 83 -4.95 -16.42 1.24
N GLY A 84 -3.65 -16.17 1.31
CA GLY A 84 -2.62 -17.22 1.29
C GLY A 84 -2.09 -17.56 -0.10
N GLU A 85 -2.67 -17.00 -1.17
CA GLU A 85 -2.13 -17.16 -2.51
C GLU A 85 -0.97 -16.19 -2.77
N ALA A 86 0.08 -16.70 -3.41
CA ALA A 86 1.22 -15.90 -3.81
C ALA A 86 0.95 -15.20 -5.14
N VAL A 87 1.16 -13.90 -5.17
CA VAL A 87 1.01 -13.03 -6.34
C VAL A 87 2.38 -12.52 -6.77
N CYS A 88 2.73 -12.71 -8.03
CA CYS A 88 3.96 -12.19 -8.60
C CYS A 88 3.67 -11.31 -9.81
N ASP A 89 4.16 -10.07 -9.78
CA ASP A 89 4.17 -9.16 -10.92
C ASP A 89 5.60 -9.07 -11.48
N PRO A 90 5.88 -9.69 -12.65
CA PRO A 90 7.23 -9.73 -13.23
C PRO A 90 7.67 -8.41 -13.86
N CYS A 91 6.77 -7.42 -13.98
CA CYS A 91 7.02 -6.10 -14.56
C CYS A 91 6.36 -5.02 -13.71
N CYS A 92 6.60 -5.06 -12.39
CA CYS A 92 5.76 -4.38 -11.40
C CYS A 92 5.75 -2.85 -11.49
N GLY A 93 6.71 -2.22 -12.13
CA GLY A 93 6.77 -0.77 -12.27
C GLY A 93 6.54 -0.06 -10.93
N SER A 94 5.52 0.80 -10.87
CA SER A 94 5.08 1.46 -9.64
C SER A 94 4.25 0.58 -8.70
N ARG A 95 4.19 -0.73 -8.96
CA ARG A 95 3.46 -1.74 -8.17
C ARG A 95 1.94 -1.59 -8.15
N GLY A 96 1.36 -0.96 -9.17
CA GLY A 96 -0.09 -0.70 -9.22
C GLY A 96 -0.95 -1.97 -9.11
N PHE A 97 -0.55 -3.06 -9.75
CA PHE A 97 -1.23 -4.36 -9.62
C PHE A 97 -1.06 -4.98 -8.23
N LEU A 98 0.16 -4.96 -7.67
CA LEU A 98 0.44 -5.54 -6.36
C LEU A 98 -0.28 -4.80 -5.24
N ILE A 99 -0.32 -3.47 -5.29
CA ILE A 99 -1.05 -2.66 -4.32
C ILE A 99 -2.54 -3.00 -4.38
N ARG A 100 -3.13 -3.04 -5.56
CA ARG A 100 -4.57 -3.36 -5.71
C ARG A 100 -4.88 -4.80 -5.30
N ALA A 101 -4.01 -5.75 -5.62
CA ALA A 101 -4.16 -7.14 -5.18
C ALA A 101 -4.10 -7.26 -3.65
N PHE A 102 -3.16 -6.55 -3.03
CA PHE A 102 -3.04 -6.46 -1.58
C PHE A 102 -4.32 -5.91 -0.94
N GLU A 103 -4.81 -4.76 -1.42
CA GLU A 103 -6.06 -4.14 -0.95
C GLU A 103 -7.26 -5.08 -1.10
N TYR A 104 -7.35 -5.80 -2.23
CA TYR A 104 -8.44 -6.76 -2.48
C TYR A 104 -8.49 -7.88 -1.43
N VAL A 105 -7.35 -8.48 -1.12
CA VAL A 105 -7.26 -9.53 -0.09
C VAL A 105 -7.46 -8.94 1.30
N GLN A 106 -6.93 -7.76 1.57
CA GLN A 106 -7.14 -7.04 2.83
C GLN A 106 -8.62 -6.79 3.10
N ASP A 107 -9.35 -6.27 2.12
CA ASP A 107 -10.80 -6.04 2.21
C ASP A 107 -11.58 -7.34 2.47
N ALA A 108 -11.11 -8.47 1.94
CA ALA A 108 -11.72 -9.77 2.20
C ALA A 108 -11.49 -10.23 3.64
N ILE A 109 -10.27 -10.05 4.17
CA ILE A 109 -9.93 -10.33 5.57
C ILE A 109 -10.77 -9.47 6.51
N ASP A 110 -10.90 -8.18 6.24
CA ASP A 110 -11.68 -7.25 7.06
C ASP A 110 -13.15 -7.62 7.11
N ARG A 111 -13.74 -7.98 5.98
CA ARG A 111 -15.12 -8.44 5.91
C ARG A 111 -15.34 -9.73 6.72
N ASP A 112 -14.41 -10.67 6.64
CA ASP A 112 -14.47 -11.92 7.39
C ASP A 112 -14.35 -11.68 8.90
N ILE A 113 -13.38 -10.88 9.34
CA ILE A 113 -13.20 -10.53 10.75
C ILE A 113 -14.41 -9.78 11.30
N GLN A 114 -14.96 -8.84 10.53
CA GLN A 114 -16.15 -8.10 10.93
C GLN A 114 -17.37 -9.04 11.08
N ALA A 115 -17.55 -9.98 10.17
CA ALA A 115 -18.61 -11.00 10.29
C ALA A 115 -18.44 -11.86 11.54
N GLN A 116 -17.21 -12.26 11.89
CA GLN A 116 -16.92 -13.03 13.11
C GLN A 116 -17.19 -12.17 14.37
N ILE A 117 -16.81 -10.91 14.38
CA ILE A 117 -17.13 -9.98 15.48
C ILE A 117 -18.63 -9.85 15.68
N ASP A 118 -19.41 -9.76 14.62
CA ASP A 118 -20.86 -9.65 14.69
C ASP A 118 -21.52 -10.94 15.25
N ILE A 119 -20.96 -12.10 14.92
CA ILE A 119 -21.39 -13.37 15.52
C ILE A 119 -21.09 -13.39 17.02
N VAL A 120 -19.88 -12.96 17.43
CA VAL A 120 -19.49 -12.89 18.85
C VAL A 120 -20.41 -11.94 19.61
N LYS A 121 -20.73 -10.77 19.08
CA LYS A 121 -21.64 -9.79 19.71
C LYS A 121 -23.05 -10.37 19.94
N LYS A 122 -23.54 -11.18 19.01
CA LYS A 122 -24.87 -11.81 19.07
C LYS A 122 -24.91 -13.08 19.94
N SER A 123 -23.74 -13.62 20.29
CA SER A 123 -23.66 -14.84 21.09
C SER A 123 -24.09 -14.62 22.55
N ASN A 124 -24.55 -15.68 23.20
CA ASN A 124 -25.07 -15.65 24.57
C ASN A 124 -23.96 -15.97 25.60
N ILE A 125 -22.78 -15.36 25.46
CA ILE A 125 -21.63 -15.48 26.37
C ILE A 125 -21.50 -14.22 27.22
N SER A 126 -20.67 -14.29 28.26
CA SER A 126 -20.44 -13.14 29.13
C SER A 126 -19.79 -11.97 28.39
N GLU A 127 -20.03 -10.73 28.83
CA GLU A 127 -19.43 -9.53 28.19
C GLU A 127 -17.89 -9.54 28.28
N SER A 128 -17.33 -10.13 29.33
CA SER A 128 -15.89 -10.33 29.47
C SER A 128 -15.33 -11.24 28.37
N GLU A 129 -16.00 -12.38 28.12
CA GLU A 129 -15.61 -13.32 27.04
C GLU A 129 -15.79 -12.70 25.66
N LYS A 130 -16.86 -11.91 25.42
CA LYS A 130 -17.04 -11.17 24.16
C LYS A 130 -15.88 -10.23 23.91
N SER A 131 -15.53 -9.41 24.92
CA SER A 131 -14.43 -8.45 24.82
C SER A 131 -13.09 -9.13 24.51
N GLN A 132 -12.81 -10.25 25.15
CA GLN A 132 -11.59 -11.01 24.92
C GLN A 132 -11.54 -11.56 23.49
N ARG A 133 -12.61 -12.20 23.01
CA ARG A 133 -12.68 -12.77 21.65
C ARG A 133 -12.58 -11.67 20.58
N ILE A 134 -13.24 -10.53 20.76
CA ILE A 134 -13.14 -9.40 19.85
C ILE A 134 -11.70 -8.88 19.81
N THR A 135 -11.03 -8.76 20.95
CA THR A 135 -9.63 -8.34 21.02
C THR A 135 -8.71 -9.31 20.26
N GLU A 136 -8.94 -10.61 20.38
CA GLU A 136 -8.20 -11.64 19.63
C GLU A 136 -8.41 -11.50 18.11
N LEU A 137 -9.66 -11.31 17.67
CA LEU A 137 -9.98 -11.09 16.25
C LEU A 137 -9.33 -9.82 15.69
N LEU A 138 -9.35 -8.72 16.45
CA LEU A 138 -8.73 -7.47 16.03
C LEU A 138 -7.20 -7.56 15.93
N ARG A 139 -6.55 -8.47 16.67
CA ARG A 139 -5.11 -8.73 16.53
C ARG A 139 -4.74 -9.31 15.17
N GLU A 140 -5.65 -10.01 14.50
CA GLU A 140 -5.43 -10.51 13.15
C GLU A 140 -5.29 -9.38 12.10
N CYS A 141 -5.85 -8.20 12.38
CA CYS A 141 -5.70 -6.99 11.57
C CYS A 141 -4.44 -6.18 11.91
N ASP A 142 -3.62 -6.59 12.87
CA ASP A 142 -2.40 -5.85 13.22
C ASP A 142 -1.19 -6.41 12.45
N LYS A 143 -0.68 -5.61 11.52
CA LYS A 143 0.51 -5.92 10.72
C LYS A 143 1.80 -6.12 11.54
N ASN A 144 1.86 -5.61 12.77
CA ASN A 144 3.02 -5.72 13.65
C ASN A 144 2.99 -7.00 14.47
N VAL A 145 1.85 -7.69 14.55
CA VAL A 145 1.74 -8.98 15.24
C VAL A 145 2.27 -10.06 14.32
N ASN A 146 3.33 -10.72 14.76
CA ASN A 146 3.93 -11.80 13.99
C ASN A 146 2.97 -12.99 13.91
N GLY A 147 2.71 -13.45 12.68
CA GLY A 147 1.78 -14.55 12.43
C GLY A 147 0.31 -14.17 12.30
N SER A 148 -0.07 -12.90 12.53
CA SER A 148 -1.41 -12.39 12.21
C SER A 148 -1.69 -12.49 10.70
N ARG A 149 -2.98 -12.46 10.31
CA ARG A 149 -3.38 -12.48 8.89
C ARG A 149 -2.77 -11.28 8.14
N TYR A 150 -2.81 -10.07 8.72
CA TYR A 150 -2.17 -8.89 8.16
C TYR A 150 -0.64 -8.98 8.15
N GLY A 151 -0.03 -9.52 9.20
CA GLY A 151 1.43 -9.71 9.25
C GLY A 151 1.95 -10.62 8.15
N LYS A 152 1.22 -11.71 7.84
CA LYS A 152 1.51 -12.62 6.71
C LYS A 152 1.25 -11.94 5.38
N LEU A 153 0.10 -11.25 5.22
CA LEU A 153 -0.26 -10.54 4.01
C LEU A 153 0.85 -9.55 3.61
N CYS A 154 1.41 -8.82 4.57
CA CYS A 154 2.45 -7.83 4.30
C CYS A 154 3.82 -8.41 3.92
N LYS A 155 4.11 -9.68 4.25
CA LYS A 155 5.47 -10.23 4.16
C LYS A 155 5.63 -11.35 3.16
N ASP A 156 4.58 -12.17 2.99
CA ASP A 156 4.80 -13.52 2.47
C ASP A 156 4.17 -13.78 1.09
N TYR A 157 3.29 -12.89 0.60
CA TYR A 157 2.45 -13.26 -0.55
C TYR A 157 2.60 -12.37 -1.78
N PHE A 158 3.23 -11.20 -1.70
CA PHE A 158 3.31 -10.27 -2.84
C PHE A 158 4.74 -10.05 -3.28
N PHE A 159 5.03 -10.38 -4.53
CA PHE A 159 6.36 -10.33 -5.11
C PHE A 159 6.36 -9.46 -6.37
N GLY A 160 7.23 -8.45 -6.42
CA GLY A 160 7.42 -7.61 -7.59
C GLY A 160 8.81 -7.74 -8.15
N VAL A 161 8.90 -7.83 -9.48
CA VAL A 161 10.16 -7.80 -10.21
C VAL A 161 10.10 -6.68 -11.25
N ASP A 162 11.18 -5.93 -11.41
CA ASP A 162 11.31 -4.93 -12.47
C ASP A 162 12.74 -4.90 -12.99
N ALA A 163 12.90 -4.66 -14.28
CA ALA A 163 14.21 -4.52 -14.92
C ALA A 163 14.93 -3.25 -14.46
N ASN A 164 14.19 -2.24 -14.05
CA ASN A 164 14.72 -1.02 -13.48
C ASN A 164 14.86 -1.15 -11.96
N VAL A 165 16.08 -1.28 -11.48
CA VAL A 165 16.39 -1.43 -10.05
C VAL A 165 15.77 -0.33 -9.17
N ARG A 166 15.59 0.88 -9.70
CA ARG A 166 14.95 1.99 -8.96
C ARG A 166 13.44 1.79 -8.78
N MET A 167 12.80 1.04 -9.68
CA MET A 167 11.38 0.72 -9.60
C MET A 167 11.12 -0.51 -8.72
N ALA A 168 12.10 -1.40 -8.60
CA ALA A 168 12.00 -2.63 -7.81
C ALA A 168 12.21 -2.42 -6.29
N ARG A 169 12.69 -1.22 -5.89
CA ARG A 169 12.94 -0.85 -4.47
C ARG A 169 11.73 -0.39 -3.70
#